data_ea85334c0600c704c1dd920c3838fdae
#
_entry.id   ea85334c0600c704c1dd920c3838fdae
#
_cell.length_a   1.000
_cell.length_b   1.000
_cell.length_c   1.000
_cell.angle_alpha   90.00
_cell.angle_beta   90.00
_cell.angle_gamma   90.00
#
_symmetry.space_group_name_H-M   'P 1'
#
loop_
_entity.id
_entity.type
_entity.pdbx_description
1 polymer ?
#
loop_
_entity_poly.entity_id
_entity_poly.type
_entity_poly.pdbx_seq_one_letter_code
_entity_poly.pdbx_strand_id
1 'polypeptide(L)'
;MSGAAEAARRPAGLKSRKRRRLAAVGLVLLGLGLAVGLFLSAIQDNLVFFRSPSDILAEPPPPERAFRLGGLVEAGSVERGGAAMAGGRPEIRFRVTDGAHAIPVLFSGVLPDLFREGQGVVALGRLGPDGVFRATEVLARHDETYMPPEVADALRRAGHWDPAQGAPPPPSGWNTMNPRGGSGG
;
A
#
# COMPACT_ATOMS: atom_id res chain seq x y z
N MET A 1 -81.55 3.63 45.45
CA MET A 1 -80.90 4.63 44.59
C MET A 1 -79.46 4.66 44.98
N SER A 2 -78.59 4.06 44.21
CA SER A 2 -77.13 4.38 44.20
C SER A 2 -76.48 3.54 43.09
N GLY A 3 -76.43 4.09 41.93
CA GLY A 3 -75.61 3.60 40.86
C GLY A 3 -74.30 4.35 40.91
N ALA A 4 -73.24 3.72 41.31
CA ALA A 4 -71.91 4.29 41.28
C ALA A 4 -71.08 3.58 40.28
N ALA A 5 -70.57 4.36 39.33
CA ALA A 5 -69.74 4.13 38.21
C ALA A 5 -68.57 3.14 38.41
N GLU A 6 -68.63 2.02 37.72
CA GLU A 6 -67.52 1.12 37.52
C GLU A 6 -66.67 1.66 36.38
N ALA A 7 -65.74 2.48 36.77
CA ALA A 7 -64.72 3.05 35.79
C ALA A 7 -63.85 1.94 35.34
N ALA A 8 -64.01 1.56 34.08
CA ALA A 8 -63.15 0.61 33.35
C ALA A 8 -61.65 1.02 33.38
N ARG A 9 -60.86 0.36 34.22
CA ARG A 9 -59.40 0.42 34.18
C ARG A 9 -58.90 -0.29 32.93
N ARG A 10 -58.63 0.46 31.90
CA ARG A 10 -57.93 -0.03 30.69
C ARG A 10 -56.49 -0.42 31.04
N PRO A 11 -56.03 -1.64 30.73
CA PRO A 11 -54.63 -2.02 30.96
C PRO A 11 -53.73 -1.38 29.93
N ALA A 12 -53.15 -0.22 30.26
CA ALA A 12 -52.21 0.52 29.39
C ALA A 12 -50.77 -0.05 29.38
N GLY A 13 -50.53 -1.24 29.97
CA GLY A 13 -49.19 -1.71 30.31
C GLY A 13 -48.46 -2.55 29.23
N LEU A 14 -49.18 -3.20 28.32
CA LEU A 14 -48.56 -4.21 27.43
C LEU A 14 -47.94 -3.63 26.15
N LYS A 15 -48.50 -2.53 25.63
CA LYS A 15 -47.96 -1.87 24.41
C LYS A 15 -46.64 -1.13 24.65
N SER A 16 -46.41 -0.61 25.86
CA SER A 16 -45.20 0.13 26.22
C SER A 16 -43.98 -0.79 26.39
N ARG A 17 -44.15 -1.99 26.91
CA ARG A 17 -43.08 -2.97 27.12
C ARG A 17 -42.55 -3.54 25.77
N LYS A 18 -43.47 -3.82 24.83
CA LYS A 18 -43.06 -4.25 23.46
C LYS A 18 -42.30 -3.16 22.71
N ARG A 19 -42.78 -1.91 22.79
CA ARG A 19 -42.09 -0.76 22.16
C ARG A 19 -40.71 -0.53 22.77
N ARG A 20 -40.55 -0.63 24.09
CA ARG A 20 -39.24 -0.51 24.75
C ARG A 20 -38.29 -1.64 24.37
N ARG A 21 -38.78 -2.88 24.26
CA ARG A 21 -37.97 -4.01 23.77
C ARG A 21 -37.55 -3.85 22.31
N LEU A 22 -38.45 -3.43 21.43
CA LEU A 22 -38.14 -3.13 20.03
C LEU A 22 -37.16 -1.97 19.92
N ALA A 23 -37.31 -0.92 20.70
CA ALA A 23 -36.37 0.20 20.72
C ALA A 23 -34.99 -0.24 21.24
N ALA A 24 -34.92 -1.08 22.26
CA ALA A 24 -33.69 -1.63 22.79
C ALA A 24 -32.97 -2.52 21.74
N VAL A 25 -33.71 -3.40 21.05
CA VAL A 25 -33.18 -4.24 19.96
C VAL A 25 -32.68 -3.35 18.80
N GLY A 26 -33.46 -2.33 18.41
CA GLY A 26 -33.06 -1.37 17.39
C GLY A 26 -31.79 -0.62 17.76
N LEU A 27 -31.64 -0.19 19.02
CA LEU A 27 -30.43 0.49 19.50
C LEU A 27 -29.20 -0.44 19.50
N VAL A 28 -29.39 -1.71 19.91
CA VAL A 28 -28.33 -2.71 19.89
C VAL A 28 -27.88 -3.00 18.43
N LEU A 29 -28.82 -3.18 17.51
CA LEU A 29 -28.53 -3.39 16.11
C LEU A 29 -27.82 -2.18 15.47
N LEU A 30 -28.27 -0.97 15.82
CA LEU A 30 -27.61 0.26 15.37
C LEU A 30 -26.18 0.36 15.91
N GLY A 31 -25.98 0.07 17.20
CA GLY A 31 -24.65 0.07 17.83
C GLY A 31 -23.73 -0.99 17.22
N LEU A 32 -24.26 -2.19 16.96
CA LEU A 32 -23.52 -3.27 16.31
C LEU A 32 -23.15 -2.89 14.86
N GLY A 33 -24.10 -2.32 14.11
CA GLY A 33 -23.85 -1.85 12.75
C GLY A 33 -22.77 -0.75 12.69
N LEU A 34 -22.81 0.19 13.64
CA LEU A 34 -21.78 1.23 13.76
C LEU A 34 -20.43 0.64 14.13
N ALA A 35 -20.38 -0.29 15.08
CA ALA A 35 -19.14 -0.96 15.49
C ALA A 35 -18.51 -1.76 14.33
N VAL A 36 -19.32 -2.51 13.58
CA VAL A 36 -18.87 -3.25 12.40
C VAL A 36 -18.38 -2.28 11.32
N GLY A 37 -19.10 -1.19 11.07
CA GLY A 37 -18.69 -0.16 10.10
C GLY A 37 -17.33 0.47 10.46
N LEU A 38 -17.15 0.87 11.72
CA LEU A 38 -15.88 1.41 12.21
C LEU A 38 -14.75 0.36 12.16
N PHE A 39 -15.03 -0.89 12.49
CA PHE A 39 -14.06 -1.97 12.42
C PHE A 39 -13.60 -2.25 10.99
N LEU A 40 -14.52 -2.32 10.03
CA LEU A 40 -14.20 -2.48 8.62
C LEU A 40 -13.41 -1.29 8.07
N SER A 41 -13.76 -0.06 8.46
CA SER A 41 -13.02 1.14 8.08
C SER A 41 -11.59 1.10 8.62
N ALA A 42 -11.40 0.73 9.89
CA ALA A 42 -10.08 0.62 10.50
C ALA A 42 -9.19 -0.46 9.84
N ILE A 43 -9.78 -1.55 9.33
CA ILE A 43 -9.03 -2.57 8.59
C ILE A 43 -8.61 -2.06 7.21
N GLN A 44 -9.48 -1.33 6.51
CA GLN A 44 -9.18 -0.81 5.17
C GLN A 44 -7.98 0.14 5.18
N ASP A 45 -7.81 0.93 6.23
CA ASP A 45 -6.70 1.87 6.38
C ASP A 45 -5.35 1.17 6.62
N ASN A 46 -5.36 -0.08 7.10
CA ASN A 46 -4.16 -0.87 7.39
C ASN A 46 -3.72 -1.80 6.24
N LEU A 47 -4.49 -1.92 5.17
CA LEU A 47 -4.10 -2.69 4.00
C LEU A 47 -3.08 -1.91 3.17
N VAL A 48 -1.81 -2.22 3.38
CA VAL A 48 -0.72 -1.67 2.58
C VAL A 48 -0.61 -2.48 1.29
N PHE A 49 -1.16 -1.94 0.21
CA PHE A 49 -1.11 -2.58 -1.11
C PHE A 49 0.30 -2.54 -1.68
N PHE A 50 0.68 -3.64 -2.34
CA PHE A 50 1.89 -3.70 -3.15
C PHE A 50 1.58 -3.18 -4.57
N ARG A 51 2.47 -2.33 -5.11
CA ARG A 51 2.38 -1.81 -6.47
C ARG A 51 3.76 -1.81 -7.13
N SER A 52 3.79 -2.20 -8.40
CA SER A 52 4.96 -2.03 -9.25
C SER A 52 4.97 -0.62 -9.89
N PRO A 53 6.11 -0.17 -10.44
CA PRO A 53 6.18 1.05 -11.25
C PRO A 53 5.14 1.12 -12.35
N SER A 54 4.93 0.05 -13.09
CA SER A 54 3.91 -0.03 -14.14
C SER A 54 2.49 0.10 -13.61
N ASP A 55 2.18 -0.53 -12.47
CA ASP A 55 0.85 -0.42 -11.83
C ASP A 55 0.55 1.02 -11.41
N ILE A 56 1.55 1.75 -10.91
CA ILE A 56 1.41 3.15 -10.49
C ILE A 56 1.12 4.07 -11.68
N LEU A 57 1.77 3.82 -12.82
CA LEU A 57 1.54 4.61 -14.03
C LEU A 57 0.21 4.30 -14.70
N ALA A 58 -0.23 3.03 -14.64
CA ALA A 58 -1.52 2.60 -15.19
C ALA A 58 -2.70 3.11 -14.34
N GLU A 59 -2.55 3.06 -13.01
CA GLU A 59 -3.57 3.50 -12.07
C GLU A 59 -2.90 4.23 -10.90
N PRO A 60 -2.78 5.56 -10.97
CA PRO A 60 -2.17 6.34 -9.91
C PRO A 60 -2.90 6.12 -8.57
N PRO A 61 -2.16 5.81 -7.48
CA PRO A 61 -2.78 5.64 -6.18
C PRO A 61 -3.39 6.95 -5.69
N PRO A 62 -4.41 6.88 -4.82
CA PRO A 62 -4.95 8.07 -4.18
C PRO A 62 -3.83 8.86 -3.48
N PRO A 63 -3.82 10.20 -3.60
CA PRO A 63 -2.85 11.04 -2.92
C PRO A 63 -2.91 10.77 -1.40
N GLU A 64 -1.76 10.85 -0.73
CA GLU A 64 -1.63 10.63 0.71
C GLU A 64 -1.71 9.17 1.22
N ARG A 65 -2.13 8.22 0.39
CA ARG A 65 -2.19 6.82 0.81
C ARG A 65 -0.79 6.19 0.79
N ALA A 66 -0.40 5.58 1.90
CA ALA A 66 0.83 4.80 1.97
C ALA A 66 0.63 3.44 1.25
N PHE A 67 1.65 3.02 0.49
CA PHE A 67 1.68 1.71 -0.17
C PHE A 67 3.12 1.18 -0.26
N ARG A 68 3.26 -0.08 -0.67
CA ARG A 68 4.55 -0.71 -0.90
C ARG A 68 4.88 -0.63 -2.39
N LEU A 69 5.92 0.11 -2.71
CA LEU A 69 6.52 0.11 -4.04
C LEU A 69 7.56 -1.00 -4.10
N GLY A 70 7.38 -1.95 -5.00
CA GLY A 70 8.33 -3.03 -5.20
C GLY A 70 8.86 -3.08 -6.62
N GLY A 71 10.11 -3.46 -6.75
CA GLY A 71 10.81 -3.56 -8.01
C GLY A 71 12.30 -3.85 -7.77
N LEU A 72 13.09 -3.54 -8.77
CA LEU A 72 14.55 -3.61 -8.72
C LEU A 72 15.12 -2.20 -8.58
N VAL A 73 16.22 -2.06 -7.87
CA VAL A 73 16.98 -0.81 -7.86
C VAL A 73 17.66 -0.65 -9.22
N GLU A 74 17.32 0.41 -9.96
CA GLU A 74 17.89 0.69 -11.27
C GLU A 74 19.40 0.92 -11.16
N ALA A 75 20.19 0.32 -12.07
CA ALA A 75 21.63 0.44 -12.07
C ALA A 75 22.07 1.90 -12.37
N GLY A 76 23.05 2.41 -11.63
CA GLY A 76 23.56 3.77 -11.78
C GLY A 76 22.60 4.86 -11.27
N SER A 77 21.54 4.49 -10.56
CA SER A 77 20.52 5.44 -10.08
C SER A 77 20.72 5.90 -8.64
N VAL A 78 21.61 5.25 -7.88
CA VAL A 78 21.78 5.51 -6.46
C VAL A 78 22.67 6.74 -6.24
N GLU A 79 22.03 7.83 -5.85
CA GLU A 79 22.68 9.07 -5.47
C GLU A 79 22.63 9.22 -3.94
N ARG A 80 23.80 9.19 -3.31
CA ARG A 80 23.93 9.53 -1.89
C ARG A 80 24.19 11.03 -1.81
N GLY A 81 23.13 11.78 -1.44
CA GLY A 81 23.23 13.22 -1.26
C GLY A 81 24.26 13.55 -0.19
N GLY A 82 25.31 14.28 -0.59
CA GLY A 82 26.22 14.91 0.38
C GLY A 82 25.46 16.00 1.12
N ALA A 83 25.45 15.96 2.45
CA ALA A 83 25.12 17.06 3.37
C ALA A 83 23.76 17.78 3.24
N ALA A 84 22.90 17.46 2.31
CA ALA A 84 21.51 17.94 2.32
C ALA A 84 20.72 17.10 3.32
N MET A 85 20.77 17.53 4.59
CA MET A 85 20.12 16.83 5.69
C MET A 85 18.70 17.37 5.86
N ALA A 86 17.70 16.67 5.36
CA ALA A 86 16.35 16.86 5.86
C ALA A 86 16.30 16.32 7.31
N GLY A 87 16.37 17.21 8.30
CA GLY A 87 16.32 16.84 9.71
C GLY A 87 17.54 16.05 10.25
N GLY A 88 18.75 16.26 9.68
CA GLY A 88 19.99 15.64 10.18
C GLY A 88 20.21 14.20 9.76
N ARG A 89 19.42 13.66 8.83
CA ARG A 89 19.58 12.31 8.26
C ARG A 89 20.04 12.39 6.82
N PRO A 90 20.90 11.47 6.35
CA PRO A 90 21.32 11.44 4.96
C PRO A 90 20.11 11.22 4.06
N GLU A 91 19.98 12.04 3.03
CA GLU A 91 18.99 11.88 1.98
C GLU A 91 19.60 11.04 0.85
N ILE A 92 18.92 9.99 0.46
CA ILE A 92 19.35 9.07 -0.58
C ILE A 92 18.28 9.05 -1.65
N ARG A 93 18.69 9.22 -2.90
CA ARG A 93 17.85 9.12 -4.10
C ARG A 93 18.24 7.88 -4.88
N PHE A 94 17.25 7.17 -5.36
CA PHE A 94 17.42 6.04 -6.28
C PHE A 94 16.16 5.83 -7.09
N ARG A 95 16.21 4.95 -8.07
CA ARG A 95 15.04 4.62 -8.88
C ARG A 95 14.68 3.15 -8.70
N VAL A 96 13.39 2.88 -8.60
CA VAL A 96 12.85 1.52 -8.57
C VAL A 96 12.19 1.23 -9.89
N THR A 97 12.59 0.14 -10.54
CA THR A 97 12.11 -0.27 -11.86
C THR A 97 11.52 -1.69 -11.84
N ASP A 98 10.57 -1.95 -12.71
CA ASP A 98 10.08 -3.28 -13.06
C ASP A 98 10.55 -3.74 -14.46
N GLY A 99 11.53 -3.04 -15.02
CA GLY A 99 12.06 -3.27 -16.36
C GLY A 99 11.34 -2.46 -17.45
N ALA A 100 10.05 -2.14 -17.28
CA ALA A 100 9.28 -1.32 -18.23
C ALA A 100 9.27 0.16 -17.83
N HIS A 101 9.10 0.42 -16.56
CA HIS A 101 8.99 1.77 -16.00
C HIS A 101 9.85 1.91 -14.75
N ALA A 102 10.16 3.16 -14.38
CA ALA A 102 10.94 3.46 -13.19
C ALA A 102 10.34 4.65 -12.44
N ILE A 103 10.26 4.53 -11.11
CA ILE A 103 9.78 5.58 -10.20
C ILE A 103 10.95 6.10 -9.37
N PRO A 104 11.19 7.42 -9.33
CA PRO A 104 12.19 8.00 -8.45
C PRO A 104 11.75 7.88 -6.99
N VAL A 105 12.67 7.45 -6.14
CA VAL A 105 12.48 7.25 -4.71
C VAL A 105 13.41 8.16 -3.93
N LEU A 106 12.86 8.81 -2.92
CA LEU A 106 13.56 9.62 -1.95
C LEU A 106 13.45 8.96 -0.59
N PHE A 107 14.58 8.66 0.03
CA PHE A 107 14.63 8.05 1.35
C PHE A 107 15.53 8.85 2.28
N SER A 108 15.01 9.20 3.47
CA SER A 108 15.76 9.89 4.51
C SER A 108 16.02 8.93 5.66
N GLY A 109 17.20 8.30 5.67
CA GLY A 109 17.55 7.31 6.68
C GLY A 109 18.80 6.52 6.31
N VAL A 110 19.03 5.46 7.07
CA VAL A 110 20.11 4.51 6.83
C VAL A 110 19.56 3.37 5.98
N LEU A 111 20.15 3.17 4.80
CA LEU A 111 19.80 2.02 3.96
C LEU A 111 20.29 0.71 4.62
N PRO A 112 19.59 -0.41 4.41
CA PRO A 112 20.12 -1.71 4.84
C PRO A 112 21.50 -1.98 4.21
N ASP A 113 22.38 -2.68 4.93
CA ASP A 113 23.73 -3.03 4.46
C ASP A 113 23.74 -3.79 3.13
N LEU A 114 22.63 -4.42 2.81
CA LEU A 114 22.40 -5.26 1.64
C LEU A 114 21.76 -4.51 0.47
N PHE A 115 21.47 -3.25 0.64
CA PHE A 115 20.92 -2.43 -0.43
C PHE A 115 21.97 -2.20 -1.54
N ARG A 116 21.72 -2.75 -2.71
CA ARG A 116 22.58 -2.60 -3.89
C ARG A 116 21.73 -2.38 -5.14
N GLU A 117 22.35 -1.77 -6.13
CA GLU A 117 21.78 -1.66 -7.47
C GLU A 117 21.54 -3.04 -8.08
N GLY A 118 20.41 -3.17 -8.79
CA GLY A 118 19.97 -4.43 -9.39
C GLY A 118 19.31 -5.42 -8.43
N GLN A 119 19.25 -5.14 -7.15
CA GLN A 119 18.56 -5.98 -6.18
C GLN A 119 17.07 -5.66 -6.05
N GLY A 120 16.30 -6.68 -5.69
CA GLY A 120 14.89 -6.54 -5.32
C GLY A 120 14.74 -5.69 -4.05
N VAL A 121 13.90 -4.67 -4.13
CA VAL A 121 13.61 -3.76 -3.04
C VAL A 121 12.11 -3.60 -2.87
N VAL A 122 11.68 -3.48 -1.63
CA VAL A 122 10.32 -3.05 -1.27
C VAL A 122 10.43 -1.81 -0.41
N ALA A 123 9.91 -0.70 -0.90
CA ALA A 123 9.88 0.57 -0.19
C ALA A 123 8.46 0.87 0.29
N LEU A 124 8.28 1.18 1.57
CA LEU A 124 7.03 1.66 2.13
C LEU A 124 7.03 3.19 2.12
N GLY A 125 5.99 3.82 1.61
CA GLY A 125 5.94 5.27 1.53
C GLY A 125 4.70 5.79 0.81
N ARG A 126 4.81 7.03 0.31
CA ARG A 126 3.75 7.72 -0.43
C ARG A 126 4.28 8.35 -1.70
N LEU A 127 3.46 8.37 -2.73
CA LEU A 127 3.77 9.08 -3.96
C LEU A 127 3.41 10.55 -3.81
N GLY A 128 4.38 11.44 -4.03
CA GLY A 128 4.14 12.87 -4.04
C GLY A 128 3.51 13.34 -5.36
N PRO A 129 2.96 14.57 -5.37
CA PRO A 129 2.40 15.18 -6.57
C PRO A 129 3.46 15.46 -7.66
N ASP A 130 4.72 15.47 -7.28
CA ASP A 130 5.90 15.61 -8.14
C ASP A 130 6.32 14.27 -8.81
N GLY A 131 5.59 13.18 -8.56
CA GLY A 131 5.92 11.85 -9.07
C GLY A 131 7.07 11.17 -8.33
N VAL A 132 7.57 11.77 -7.24
CA VAL A 132 8.63 11.21 -6.40
C VAL A 132 8.01 10.39 -5.27
N PHE A 133 8.43 9.15 -5.12
CA PHE A 133 8.00 8.28 -4.02
C PHE A 133 8.85 8.57 -2.78
N ARG A 134 8.21 9.09 -1.74
CA ARG A 134 8.86 9.38 -0.45
C ARG A 134 8.77 8.17 0.45
N ALA A 135 9.87 7.42 0.54
CA ALA A 135 9.95 6.22 1.33
C ALA A 135 10.17 6.55 2.82
N THR A 136 9.41 5.89 3.68
CA THR A 136 9.59 5.90 5.14
C THR A 136 10.39 4.71 5.61
N GLU A 137 10.36 3.61 4.85
CA GLU A 137 11.09 2.37 5.12
C GLU A 137 11.55 1.75 3.80
N VAL A 138 12.74 1.17 3.79
CA VAL A 138 13.29 0.44 2.66
C VAL A 138 13.77 -0.91 3.14
N LEU A 139 13.24 -1.98 2.53
CA LEU A 139 13.59 -3.37 2.82
C LEU A 139 14.32 -3.95 1.61
N ALA A 140 15.54 -4.39 1.82
CA ALA A 140 16.31 -5.17 0.86
C ALA A 140 16.59 -6.55 1.45
N ARG A 141 16.47 -7.63 0.67
CA ARG A 141 16.72 -8.99 1.15
C ARG A 141 18.05 -9.54 0.62
N HIS A 142 18.67 -10.41 1.43
CA HIS A 142 20.03 -10.90 1.29
C HIS A 142 20.18 -12.10 0.35
N ASP A 143 19.21 -12.52 -0.37
CA ASP A 143 19.37 -13.71 -1.20
C ASP A 143 19.64 -13.27 -2.64
N GLU A 144 20.86 -13.50 -3.15
CA GLU A 144 21.23 -13.20 -4.54
C GLU A 144 20.36 -13.98 -5.53
N THR A 145 19.72 -15.05 -5.07
CA THR A 145 18.78 -15.87 -5.82
C THR A 145 17.31 -15.66 -5.42
N TYR A 146 17.05 -14.93 -4.31
CA TYR A 146 15.69 -14.70 -3.84
C TYR A 146 15.10 -13.45 -4.48
N MET A 147 14.13 -13.67 -5.36
CA MET A 147 13.23 -12.64 -5.86
C MET A 147 11.95 -12.64 -5.00
N PRO A 148 11.56 -11.51 -4.38
CA PRO A 148 10.25 -11.43 -3.72
C PRO A 148 9.16 -11.85 -4.70
N PRO A 149 8.18 -12.68 -4.30
CA PRO A 149 7.12 -13.17 -5.19
C PRO A 149 6.39 -12.04 -5.92
N GLU A 150 6.17 -10.93 -5.22
CA GLU A 150 5.48 -9.75 -5.76
C GLU A 150 6.30 -9.07 -6.88
N VAL A 151 7.63 -9.00 -6.72
CA VAL A 151 8.53 -8.45 -7.74
C VAL A 151 8.63 -9.41 -8.92
N ALA A 152 8.73 -10.71 -8.66
CA ALA A 152 8.71 -11.74 -9.69
C ALA A 152 7.44 -11.67 -10.54
N ASP A 153 6.29 -11.51 -9.91
CA ASP A 153 5.00 -11.37 -10.59
C ASP A 153 4.91 -10.06 -11.40
N ALA A 154 5.47 -8.96 -10.91
CA ALA A 154 5.54 -7.71 -11.64
C ALA A 154 6.40 -7.84 -12.91
N LEU A 155 7.58 -8.43 -12.79
CA LEU A 155 8.49 -8.68 -13.92
C LEU A 155 7.91 -9.65 -14.95
N ARG A 156 7.17 -10.67 -14.48
CA ARG A 156 6.46 -11.61 -15.35
C ARG A 156 5.34 -10.92 -16.12
N ARG A 157 4.55 -10.09 -15.46
CA ARG A 157 3.48 -9.31 -16.11
C ARG A 157 4.03 -8.32 -17.12
N ALA A 158 5.20 -7.74 -16.86
CA ALA A 158 5.92 -6.87 -17.77
C ALA A 158 6.61 -7.63 -18.93
N GLY A 159 6.65 -8.98 -18.91
CA GLY A 159 7.27 -9.80 -19.95
C GLY A 159 8.80 -9.82 -19.92
N HIS A 160 9.41 -9.34 -18.84
CA HIS A 160 10.88 -9.17 -18.77
C HIS A 160 11.61 -10.33 -18.10
N TRP A 161 10.90 -11.21 -17.39
CA TRP A 161 11.52 -12.37 -16.77
C TRP A 161 10.48 -13.45 -16.41
N ASP A 162 10.93 -14.73 -16.54
CA ASP A 162 10.17 -15.91 -16.12
C ASP A 162 11.03 -16.73 -15.14
N PRO A 163 10.52 -17.01 -13.91
CA PRO A 163 11.21 -17.86 -12.93
C PRO A 163 11.60 -19.24 -13.46
N ALA A 164 10.85 -19.78 -14.44
CA ALA A 164 11.16 -21.07 -15.07
C ALA A 164 12.46 -21.05 -15.89
N GLN A 165 12.96 -19.88 -16.23
CA GLN A 165 14.20 -19.72 -17.02
C GLN A 165 15.46 -19.54 -16.17
N GLY A 166 15.35 -19.67 -14.84
CA GLY A 166 16.47 -19.57 -13.90
C GLY A 166 16.58 -18.21 -13.21
N ALA A 167 17.76 -17.90 -12.68
CA ALA A 167 18.02 -16.65 -11.98
C ALA A 167 17.77 -15.42 -12.86
N PRO A 168 17.29 -14.29 -12.32
CA PRO A 168 17.08 -13.08 -13.08
C PRO A 168 18.41 -12.66 -13.75
N PRO A 169 18.36 -12.07 -14.95
CA PRO A 169 19.56 -11.60 -15.62
C PRO A 169 20.27 -10.55 -14.74
N PRO A 170 21.62 -10.47 -14.82
CA PRO A 170 22.37 -9.53 -14.00
C PRO A 170 21.96 -8.08 -14.29
N PRO A 171 22.11 -7.16 -13.31
CA PRO A 171 21.64 -5.77 -13.39
C PRO A 171 22.15 -5.00 -14.62
N SER A 172 23.34 -5.37 -15.15
CA SER A 172 23.91 -4.81 -16.36
C SER A 172 23.09 -5.06 -17.63
N GLY A 173 22.22 -6.09 -17.62
CA GLY A 173 21.30 -6.39 -18.72
C GLY A 173 20.02 -5.55 -18.71
N TRP A 174 19.67 -4.95 -17.59
CA TRP A 174 18.41 -4.20 -17.46
C TRP A 174 18.44 -2.84 -18.15
N ASN A 175 19.62 -2.22 -18.30
CA ASN A 175 19.79 -0.97 -19.04
C ASN A 175 19.60 -1.12 -20.56
N THR A 176 19.69 -2.34 -21.09
CA THR A 176 19.49 -2.60 -22.52
C THR A 176 18.01 -2.86 -22.87
N MET A 177 17.14 -3.01 -21.88
CA MET A 177 15.70 -3.20 -22.06
C MET A 177 14.91 -1.89 -22.12
N ASN A 178 15.56 -0.73 -22.30
CA ASN A 178 14.88 0.52 -22.53
C ASN A 178 14.21 0.49 -23.92
N PRO A 179 12.87 0.49 -24.05
CA PRO A 179 12.19 0.46 -25.34
C PRO A 179 12.39 1.73 -26.17
N ARG A 180 13.16 2.71 -25.70
CA ARG A 180 13.56 3.92 -26.42
C ARG A 180 14.97 3.85 -27.03
N GLY A 181 15.64 2.71 -26.93
CA GLY A 181 16.89 2.46 -27.66
C GLY A 181 16.61 2.24 -29.14
N GLY A 182 16.19 3.29 -29.83
CA GLY A 182 16.24 3.33 -31.29
C GLY A 182 17.66 3.09 -31.74
N SER A 183 17.84 2.13 -32.62
CA SER A 183 19.01 1.89 -33.47
C SER A 183 19.56 3.20 -33.99
N GLY A 184 20.70 3.63 -33.47
CA GLY A 184 21.60 4.55 -34.14
C GLY A 184 22.66 3.71 -34.82
N GLY A 185 22.62 3.73 -36.15
CA GLY A 185 23.50 3.02 -37.06
C GLY A 185 24.97 3.43 -37.00
#